data_3c7a067f22c5363a2b7385fa9084bfde
#
_entry.id   3c7a067f22c5363a2b7385fa9084bfde
#
_cell.length_a   1.000
_cell.length_b   1.000
_cell.length_c   1.000
_cell.angle_alpha   90.00
_cell.angle_beta   90.00
_cell.angle_gamma   90.00
#
_symmetry.space_group_name_H-M   'P 1'
#
loop_
_entity.id
_entity.type
_entity.pdbx_description
1 polymer ?
#
loop_
_entity_poly.entity_id
_entity_poly.type
_entity_poly.pdbx_seq_one_letter_code
_entity_poly.pdbx_strand_id
1 'polypeptide(L)'
;MSDPLRAVREIVDSGAWLVGGALRDRLLGRSTGDYDVAVEGRPEPVARALARAARGHAFALSEAFGAWRVVARDHTWQLDVLPLAGESIEADLAARDFTVNALAESLEGGEVIDPFGGLEDLRARRLRMLSPSAFEQDPLRVLRLARLSCELSFEVEPETATVASKLAGGLTRVAAERVFSELKRIVTAERALAGLDQMDALGVTDVVLPELSALRGIEQSRYHHLDVYDHTRAVLAEAIALERDAAPALGAQAVVADGLLSEPLADDLTRWGALRFGALFHDIAKPLTRGVSAEGRVTFMGHDEAGATLAADMLSRLRASERLCQHVAALTRHHLRLGFLVHNIPLDRRSIYRYLRATEPVQVDVTVLSVADRLATRGSRSEEAIANHLELAQELLGEAFAWLENPPRPPLRGDEIARAFGLRPSPEIGRILQELEEASFAGEIRTREQALDRARELIGSNR
;
A
#
# COMPACT_ATOMS: atom_id res chain seq x y z
N MET A 1 27.22 12.21 10.25
CA MET A 1 27.09 12.63 11.66
C MET A 1 26.15 11.63 12.31
N SER A 2 26.62 10.87 13.29
CA SER A 2 25.93 9.67 13.77
C SER A 2 24.80 9.93 14.80
N ASP A 3 24.72 11.12 15.39
CA ASP A 3 23.71 11.46 16.40
C ASP A 3 23.18 12.88 16.20
N PRO A 4 21.96 13.04 15.64
CA PRO A 4 21.38 14.35 15.40
C PRO A 4 21.05 15.11 16.70
N LEU A 5 20.70 14.41 17.77
CA LEU A 5 20.36 15.02 19.05
C LEU A 5 21.59 15.68 19.70
N ARG A 6 22.74 15.05 19.60
CA ARG A 6 24.00 15.65 20.05
C ARG A 6 24.31 16.94 19.28
N ALA A 7 24.07 16.95 17.97
CA ALA A 7 24.29 18.15 17.19
C ALA A 7 23.32 19.30 17.57
N VAL A 8 22.08 19.00 17.92
CA VAL A 8 21.16 20.02 18.42
C VAL A 8 21.67 20.60 19.75
N ARG A 9 22.18 19.76 20.67
CA ARG A 9 22.78 20.22 21.95
C ARG A 9 23.95 21.19 21.76
N GLU A 10 24.74 20.98 20.70
CA GLU A 10 25.89 21.87 20.41
C GLU A 10 25.44 23.19 19.75
N ILE A 11 24.20 23.27 19.23
CA ILE A 11 23.63 24.45 18.56
C ILE A 11 22.76 25.29 19.50
N VAL A 12 22.05 24.63 20.43
CA VAL A 12 21.11 25.26 21.38
C VAL A 12 21.64 25.09 22.79
N ASP A 13 21.96 26.19 23.45
CA ASP A 13 22.53 26.18 24.81
C ASP A 13 21.53 25.63 25.86
N SER A 14 20.23 25.96 25.71
CA SER A 14 19.14 25.50 26.59
C SER A 14 17.78 25.59 25.88
N GLY A 15 16.74 24.99 26.49
CA GLY A 15 15.37 25.07 25.97
C GLY A 15 15.14 24.23 24.71
N ALA A 16 15.67 23.03 24.69
CA ALA A 16 15.41 22.04 23.64
C ALA A 16 15.08 20.67 24.25
N TRP A 17 14.04 20.01 23.73
CA TRP A 17 13.53 18.74 24.23
C TRP A 17 13.29 17.76 23.10
N LEU A 18 13.75 16.51 23.27
CA LEU A 18 13.25 15.40 22.48
C LEU A 18 11.83 15.07 22.94
N VAL A 19 10.89 14.96 22.00
CA VAL A 19 9.46 14.83 22.30
C VAL A 19 8.78 13.78 21.42
N GLY A 20 7.55 13.44 21.74
CA GLY A 20 6.64 12.70 20.87
C GLY A 20 7.03 11.26 20.58
N GLY A 21 6.82 10.85 19.33
CA GLY A 21 7.03 9.48 18.89
C GLY A 21 8.46 8.99 19.04
N ALA A 22 9.44 9.86 18.80
CA ALA A 22 10.85 9.51 18.89
C ALA A 22 11.28 9.16 20.33
N LEU A 23 10.82 9.93 21.32
CA LEU A 23 11.09 9.65 22.73
C LEU A 23 10.40 8.36 23.18
N ARG A 24 9.11 8.21 22.82
CA ARG A 24 8.35 6.97 23.08
C ARG A 24 9.07 5.74 22.51
N ASP A 25 9.47 5.77 21.25
CA ASP A 25 10.08 4.62 20.58
C ASP A 25 11.44 4.28 21.20
N ARG A 26 12.23 5.29 21.57
CA ARG A 26 13.46 5.08 22.32
C ARG A 26 13.22 4.43 23.70
N LEU A 27 12.19 4.85 24.43
CA LEU A 27 11.81 4.25 25.73
C LEU A 27 11.32 2.80 25.59
N LEU A 28 10.77 2.43 24.41
CA LEU A 28 10.38 1.08 24.05
C LEU A 28 11.53 0.23 23.49
N GLY A 29 12.75 0.79 23.39
CA GLY A 29 13.91 0.11 22.80
C GLY A 29 13.82 -0.07 21.28
N ARG A 30 12.98 0.73 20.61
CA ARG A 30 12.81 0.72 19.15
C ARG A 30 13.75 1.75 18.54
N SER A 31 14.43 1.37 17.45
CA SER A 31 15.22 2.31 16.67
C SER A 31 14.30 3.24 15.86
N THR A 32 14.64 4.52 15.80
CA THR A 32 13.98 5.48 14.92
C THR A 32 15.02 6.30 14.18
N GLY A 33 14.70 6.64 12.93
CA GLY A 33 15.43 7.64 12.15
C GLY A 33 14.72 8.98 12.12
N ASP A 34 13.51 9.06 12.72
CA ASP A 34 12.66 10.24 12.77
C ASP A 34 12.68 10.84 14.18
N TYR A 35 13.08 12.09 14.29
CA TYR A 35 13.21 12.79 15.56
C TYR A 35 12.33 14.04 15.58
N ASP A 36 11.61 14.25 16.69
CA ASP A 36 10.86 15.47 16.97
C ASP A 36 11.57 16.21 18.11
N VAL A 37 12.05 17.43 17.87
CA VAL A 37 12.66 18.29 18.86
C VAL A 37 11.87 19.59 19.01
N ALA A 38 11.29 19.81 20.17
CA ALA A 38 10.68 21.07 20.54
C ALA A 38 11.75 22.03 21.03
N VAL A 39 11.68 23.30 20.62
CA VAL A 39 12.64 24.35 21.02
C VAL A 39 11.93 25.60 21.50
N GLU A 40 12.53 26.28 22.46
CA GLU A 40 12.16 27.66 22.77
C GLU A 40 12.55 28.59 21.63
N GLY A 41 11.67 29.52 21.29
CA GLY A 41 11.93 30.50 20.26
C GLY A 41 11.70 29.99 18.82
N ARG A 42 12.53 30.43 17.88
CA ARG A 42 12.35 30.16 16.45
C ARG A 42 13.06 28.88 16.01
N PRO A 43 12.36 27.90 15.38
CA PRO A 43 12.97 26.66 14.89
C PRO A 43 13.93 26.86 13.70
N GLU A 44 13.67 27.84 12.84
CA GLU A 44 14.43 28.06 11.60
C GLU A 44 15.94 28.18 11.79
N PRO A 45 16.47 29.01 12.73
CA PRO A 45 17.91 29.14 12.93
C PRO A 45 18.55 27.81 13.37
N VAL A 46 17.85 27.06 14.23
CA VAL A 46 18.31 25.75 14.73
C VAL A 46 18.35 24.74 13.57
N ALA A 47 17.27 24.64 12.79
CA ALA A 47 17.18 23.74 11.64
C ALA A 47 18.26 24.03 10.60
N ARG A 48 18.50 25.30 10.26
CA ARG A 48 19.53 25.72 9.31
C ARG A 48 20.96 25.43 9.84
N ALA A 49 21.20 25.60 11.14
CA ALA A 49 22.49 25.28 11.74
C ALA A 49 22.73 23.77 11.74
N LEU A 50 21.72 22.97 12.11
CA LEU A 50 21.77 21.51 12.08
C LEU A 50 22.00 20.98 10.65
N ALA A 51 21.32 21.52 9.65
CA ALA A 51 21.49 21.14 8.25
C ALA A 51 22.94 21.39 7.77
N ARG A 52 23.54 22.55 8.15
CA ARG A 52 24.94 22.81 7.84
C ARG A 52 25.89 21.80 8.50
N ALA A 53 25.66 21.50 9.77
CA ALA A 53 26.49 20.54 10.51
C ALA A 53 26.36 19.11 9.94
N ALA A 54 25.15 18.72 9.52
CA ALA A 54 24.85 17.42 8.91
C ALA A 54 25.18 17.32 7.42
N ARG A 55 25.58 18.45 6.79
CA ARG A 55 25.72 18.57 5.33
C ARG A 55 24.43 18.15 4.58
N GLY A 56 23.29 18.33 5.24
CA GLY A 56 21.95 17.99 4.75
C GLY A 56 21.18 19.19 4.27
N HIS A 57 19.85 19.05 4.25
CA HIS A 57 18.92 20.08 3.81
C HIS A 57 17.95 20.42 4.93
N ALA A 58 17.59 21.73 5.04
CA ALA A 58 16.53 22.21 5.92
C ALA A 58 15.47 22.95 5.10
N PHE A 59 14.22 22.67 5.38
CA PHE A 59 13.07 23.34 4.74
C PHE A 59 11.90 23.46 5.72
N ALA A 60 11.04 24.45 5.48
CA ALA A 60 9.82 24.63 6.26
C ALA A 60 8.87 23.45 6.00
N LEU A 61 8.49 22.75 7.05
CA LEU A 61 7.51 21.67 6.98
C LEU A 61 6.08 22.23 7.00
N SER A 62 5.86 23.27 7.79
CA SER A 62 4.59 23.99 7.87
C SER A 62 4.85 25.45 8.21
N GLU A 63 4.45 26.36 7.34
CA GLU A 63 4.52 27.79 7.63
C GLU A 63 3.54 28.19 8.76
N ALA A 64 2.36 27.56 8.79
CA ALA A 64 1.32 27.82 9.78
C ALA A 64 1.75 27.44 11.22
N PHE A 65 2.53 26.37 11.37
CA PHE A 65 3.00 25.87 12.66
C PHE A 65 4.47 26.22 12.95
N GLY A 66 5.15 26.88 12.02
CA GLY A 66 6.55 27.25 12.17
C GLY A 66 7.53 26.07 12.27
N ALA A 67 7.10 24.87 11.89
CA ALA A 67 7.91 23.66 11.96
C ALA A 67 8.91 23.56 10.79
N TRP A 68 10.12 23.08 11.08
CA TRP A 68 11.18 22.90 10.10
C TRP A 68 11.68 21.46 10.11
N ARG A 69 11.90 20.88 8.94
CA ARG A 69 12.52 19.56 8.78
C ARG A 69 13.95 19.66 8.31
N VAL A 70 14.80 18.85 8.92
CA VAL A 70 16.19 18.65 8.51
C VAL A 70 16.34 17.18 8.09
N VAL A 71 16.86 16.98 6.87
CA VAL A 71 17.16 15.65 6.34
C VAL A 71 18.68 15.51 6.19
N ALA A 72 19.25 14.46 6.76
CA ALA A 72 20.68 14.17 6.60
C ALA A 72 21.03 13.90 5.14
N ARG A 73 22.28 14.19 4.73
CA ARG A 73 22.73 13.98 3.35
C ARG A 73 22.64 12.52 2.89
N ASP A 74 22.86 11.60 3.81
CA ASP A 74 22.84 10.15 3.59
C ASP A 74 21.47 9.53 3.83
N HIS A 75 20.46 10.36 4.12
CA HIS A 75 19.08 9.96 4.43
C HIS A 75 18.94 8.97 5.60
N THR A 76 19.97 8.85 6.47
CA THR A 76 19.93 7.93 7.61
C THR A 76 19.03 8.42 8.74
N TRP A 77 18.74 9.72 8.81
CA TRP A 77 17.79 10.31 9.76
C TRP A 77 17.17 11.59 9.20
N GLN A 78 16.01 11.92 9.74
CA GLN A 78 15.38 13.22 9.62
C GLN A 78 14.99 13.74 11.02
N LEU A 79 14.95 15.08 11.17
CA LEU A 79 14.63 15.70 12.43
C LEU A 79 13.72 16.92 12.19
N ASP A 80 12.58 16.92 12.88
CA ASP A 80 11.64 18.02 12.89
C ASP A 80 11.95 18.92 14.08
N VAL A 81 12.23 20.19 13.79
CA VAL A 81 12.40 21.25 14.79
C VAL A 81 11.08 21.98 14.90
N LEU A 82 10.46 21.91 16.07
CA LEU A 82 9.12 22.41 16.35
C LEU A 82 9.20 23.58 17.33
N PRO A 83 8.42 24.66 17.19
CA PRO A 83 8.25 25.61 18.26
C PRO A 83 7.41 24.99 19.38
N LEU A 84 7.61 25.41 20.61
CA LEU A 84 6.71 25.03 21.70
C LEU A 84 5.27 25.48 21.41
N ALA A 85 4.32 24.60 21.62
CA ALA A 85 2.90 24.92 21.60
C ALA A 85 2.48 25.53 22.95
N GLY A 86 2.78 26.80 23.17
CA GLY A 86 2.51 27.53 24.43
C GLY A 86 3.78 28.08 25.05
N GLU A 87 3.70 28.43 26.32
CA GLU A 87 4.78 29.14 27.05
C GLU A 87 5.75 28.20 27.79
N SER A 88 5.45 26.89 27.84
CA SER A 88 6.29 25.89 28.51
C SER A 88 6.19 24.53 27.84
N ILE A 89 7.14 23.63 28.15
CA ILE A 89 7.11 22.26 27.68
C ILE A 89 5.85 21.50 28.14
N GLU A 90 5.36 21.75 29.36
CA GLU A 90 4.15 21.12 29.88
C GLU A 90 2.91 21.55 29.06
N ALA A 91 2.86 22.81 28.62
CA ALA A 91 1.80 23.32 27.76
C ALA A 91 1.84 22.67 26.38
N ASP A 92 3.05 22.47 25.82
CA ASP A 92 3.24 21.71 24.55
C ASP A 92 2.75 20.27 24.71
N LEU A 93 3.14 19.59 25.78
CA LEU A 93 2.72 18.22 26.04
C LEU A 93 1.20 18.08 26.21
N ALA A 94 0.54 19.08 26.83
CA ALA A 94 -0.91 19.11 26.98
C ALA A 94 -1.69 19.25 25.67
N ALA A 95 -1.07 19.76 24.62
CA ALA A 95 -1.67 19.91 23.28
C ALA A 95 -1.59 18.65 22.41
N ARG A 96 -0.91 17.59 22.87
CA ARG A 96 -0.67 16.36 22.12
C ARG A 96 -1.90 15.45 22.07
N ASP A 97 -1.76 14.30 21.40
CA ASP A 97 -2.86 13.34 21.18
C ASP A 97 -3.05 12.37 22.36
N PHE A 98 -2.00 11.62 22.70
CA PHE A 98 -2.02 10.52 23.67
C PHE A 98 -0.94 10.69 24.73
N THR A 99 -1.19 10.15 25.93
CA THR A 99 -0.25 10.22 27.05
C THR A 99 1.14 9.68 26.70
N VAL A 100 1.20 8.58 25.95
CA VAL A 100 2.47 7.97 25.51
C VAL A 100 3.27 8.84 24.54
N ASN A 101 2.67 9.85 23.93
CA ASN A 101 3.32 10.84 23.08
C ASN A 101 3.53 12.20 23.79
N ALA A 102 2.97 12.34 25.00
CA ALA A 102 3.06 13.55 25.82
C ALA A 102 4.21 13.45 26.84
N LEU A 103 5.35 13.03 26.36
CA LEU A 103 6.60 12.88 27.08
C LEU A 103 7.64 13.81 26.49
N ALA A 104 8.52 14.37 27.32
CA ALA A 104 9.66 15.16 26.88
C ALA A 104 10.91 14.80 27.67
N GLU A 105 12.07 14.90 27.03
CA GLU A 105 13.38 14.77 27.66
C GLU A 105 14.23 15.95 27.24
N SER A 106 14.73 16.72 28.23
CA SER A 106 15.64 17.82 27.96
C SER A 106 16.90 17.31 27.29
N LEU A 107 17.33 17.98 26.21
CA LEU A 107 18.59 17.66 25.58
C LEU A 107 19.81 18.02 26.48
N GLU A 108 19.63 18.81 27.52
CA GLU A 108 20.64 19.10 28.55
C GLU A 108 20.83 17.91 29.51
N GLY A 109 19.91 16.95 29.51
CA GLY A 109 19.86 15.81 30.41
C GLY A 109 18.80 16.01 31.52
N GLY A 110 18.64 15.01 32.35
CA GLY A 110 17.67 15.00 33.44
C GLY A 110 16.65 13.86 33.32
N GLU A 111 15.64 13.90 34.14
CA GLU A 111 14.53 12.94 34.11
C GLU A 111 13.53 13.27 32.97
N VAL A 112 12.81 12.25 32.52
CA VAL A 112 11.72 12.44 31.56
C VAL A 112 10.59 13.23 32.19
N ILE A 113 10.17 14.30 31.54
CA ILE A 113 9.02 15.12 31.93
C ILE A 113 7.75 14.39 31.51
N ASP A 114 6.94 13.96 32.47
CA ASP A 114 5.73 13.16 32.25
C ASP A 114 4.55 13.69 33.11
N PRO A 115 3.93 14.80 32.75
CA PRO A 115 2.84 15.38 33.53
C PRO A 115 1.52 14.59 33.42
N PHE A 116 1.39 13.66 32.50
CA PHE A 116 0.13 12.96 32.17
C PHE A 116 0.16 11.44 32.39
N GLY A 117 1.25 10.89 32.94
CA GLY A 117 1.37 9.46 33.25
C GLY A 117 1.66 8.60 32.02
N GLY A 118 2.31 9.16 30.98
CA GLY A 118 2.67 8.45 29.77
C GLY A 118 3.65 7.31 30.00
N LEU A 119 4.57 7.41 30.97
CA LEU A 119 5.50 6.33 31.31
C LEU A 119 4.78 5.12 31.92
N GLU A 120 3.71 5.34 32.71
CA GLU A 120 2.86 4.25 33.20
C GLU A 120 2.11 3.58 32.07
N ASP A 121 1.50 4.37 31.16
CA ASP A 121 0.79 3.87 30.00
C ASP A 121 1.70 3.12 29.02
N LEU A 122 2.95 3.54 28.86
CA LEU A 122 3.96 2.78 28.09
C LEU A 122 4.25 1.40 28.69
N ARG A 123 4.43 1.33 30.03
CA ARG A 123 4.66 0.05 30.72
C ARG A 123 3.43 -0.87 30.63
N ALA A 124 2.22 -0.27 30.76
CA ALA A 124 0.94 -0.96 30.64
C ALA A 124 0.57 -1.31 29.19
N ARG A 125 1.31 -0.84 28.19
CA ARG A 125 0.99 -0.95 26.76
C ARG A 125 -0.42 -0.44 26.44
N ARG A 126 -0.77 0.73 26.94
CA ARG A 126 -2.09 1.34 26.85
C ARG A 126 -2.04 2.64 26.06
N LEU A 127 -3.03 2.85 25.20
CA LEU A 127 -3.28 4.12 24.50
C LEU A 127 -4.43 4.85 25.19
N ARG A 128 -4.11 5.98 25.80
CA ARG A 128 -5.05 6.85 26.52
C ARG A 128 -4.96 8.26 25.96
N MET A 129 -6.11 8.86 25.62
CA MET A 129 -6.20 10.26 25.22
C MET A 129 -5.78 11.19 26.37
N LEU A 130 -5.23 12.34 26.02
CA LEU A 130 -4.94 13.38 27.02
C LEU A 130 -6.23 14.05 27.53
N SER A 131 -7.16 14.31 26.63
CA SER A 131 -8.47 14.86 26.93
C SER A 131 -9.46 14.57 25.80
N PRO A 132 -10.78 14.59 26.05
CA PRO A 132 -11.78 14.49 24.99
C PRO A 132 -11.63 15.55 23.90
N SER A 133 -11.24 16.79 24.28
CA SER A 133 -11.03 17.89 23.34
C SER A 133 -9.89 17.64 22.34
N ALA A 134 -8.97 16.72 22.62
CA ALA A 134 -7.91 16.35 21.71
C ALA A 134 -8.44 15.86 20.35
N PHE A 135 -9.52 15.06 20.34
CA PHE A 135 -10.16 14.57 19.10
C PHE A 135 -11.03 15.64 18.42
N GLU A 136 -11.58 16.59 19.18
CA GLU A 136 -12.36 17.71 18.62
C GLU A 136 -11.44 18.70 17.88
N GLN A 137 -10.27 18.97 18.45
CA GLN A 137 -9.26 19.86 17.87
C GLN A 137 -8.64 19.30 16.60
N ASP A 138 -8.35 18.00 16.58
CA ASP A 138 -7.83 17.31 15.39
C ASP A 138 -8.46 15.92 15.25
N PRO A 139 -9.54 15.79 14.46
CA PRO A 139 -10.23 14.52 14.26
C PRO A 139 -9.34 13.41 13.65
N LEU A 140 -8.22 13.76 13.00
CA LEU A 140 -7.26 12.77 12.52
C LEU A 140 -6.73 11.86 13.63
N ARG A 141 -6.72 12.36 14.87
CA ARG A 141 -6.26 11.59 16.05
C ARG A 141 -7.09 10.32 16.29
N VAL A 142 -8.34 10.26 15.80
CA VAL A 142 -9.15 9.02 15.83
C VAL A 142 -8.52 7.95 14.93
N LEU A 143 -8.11 8.30 13.70
CA LEU A 143 -7.42 7.37 12.81
C LEU A 143 -6.00 7.06 13.31
N ARG A 144 -5.30 8.04 13.90
CA ARG A 144 -4.00 7.83 14.56
C ARG A 144 -4.09 6.83 15.73
N LEU A 145 -5.20 6.80 16.46
CA LEU A 145 -5.44 5.83 17.52
C LEU A 145 -5.44 4.40 16.96
N ALA A 146 -6.15 4.15 15.86
CA ALA A 146 -6.15 2.85 15.18
C ALA A 146 -4.74 2.48 14.67
N ARG A 147 -4.02 3.43 14.08
CA ARG A 147 -2.64 3.20 13.64
C ARG A 147 -1.71 2.86 14.79
N LEU A 148 -1.70 3.66 15.85
CA LEU A 148 -0.79 3.43 16.98
C LEU A 148 -1.11 2.12 17.70
N SER A 149 -2.38 1.71 17.79
CA SER A 149 -2.76 0.43 18.40
C SER A 149 -2.13 -0.75 17.66
N CYS A 150 -2.12 -0.76 16.33
CA CYS A 150 -1.51 -1.84 15.56
C CYS A 150 0.02 -1.75 15.48
N GLU A 151 0.61 -0.54 15.30
CA GLU A 151 2.06 -0.35 15.22
C GLU A 151 2.78 -0.66 16.54
N LEU A 152 2.18 -0.27 17.66
CA LEU A 152 2.76 -0.45 19.00
C LEU A 152 2.32 -1.77 19.66
N SER A 153 1.26 -2.40 19.16
CA SER A 153 0.58 -3.53 19.82
C SER A 153 0.06 -3.14 21.21
N PHE A 154 -0.55 -1.96 21.30
CA PHE A 154 -1.10 -1.41 22.54
C PHE A 154 -2.62 -1.51 22.53
N GLU A 155 -3.19 -1.74 23.71
CA GLU A 155 -4.64 -1.73 23.92
C GLU A 155 -5.15 -0.30 24.06
N VAL A 156 -6.32 -0.05 23.46
CA VAL A 156 -6.99 1.24 23.59
C VAL A 156 -7.81 1.26 24.88
N GLU A 157 -7.60 2.29 25.69
CA GLU A 157 -8.41 2.49 26.89
C GLU A 157 -9.91 2.62 26.53
N PRO A 158 -10.85 1.99 27.29
CA PRO A 158 -12.27 1.98 26.96
C PRO A 158 -12.91 3.37 26.84
N GLU A 159 -12.54 4.32 27.72
CA GLU A 159 -13.04 5.70 27.64
C GLU A 159 -12.52 6.39 26.38
N THR A 160 -11.23 6.24 26.08
CA THR A 160 -10.60 6.76 24.85
C THR A 160 -11.31 6.21 23.61
N ALA A 161 -11.59 4.90 23.54
CA ALA A 161 -12.32 4.29 22.44
C ALA A 161 -13.74 4.85 22.30
N THR A 162 -14.44 5.03 23.41
CA THR A 162 -15.80 5.57 23.44
C THR A 162 -15.87 7.01 22.90
N VAL A 163 -14.93 7.87 23.31
CA VAL A 163 -14.88 9.26 22.85
C VAL A 163 -14.47 9.31 21.38
N ALA A 164 -13.44 8.55 20.99
CA ALA A 164 -12.96 8.48 19.62
C ALA A 164 -14.06 8.04 18.65
N SER A 165 -14.82 6.98 18.99
CA SER A 165 -15.93 6.49 18.15
C SER A 165 -17.02 7.54 17.94
N LYS A 166 -17.39 8.30 18.98
CA LYS A 166 -18.38 9.39 18.84
C LYS A 166 -17.91 10.51 17.91
N LEU A 167 -16.61 10.72 17.78
CA LEU A 167 -16.00 11.80 17.02
C LEU A 167 -15.44 11.36 15.65
N ALA A 168 -15.55 10.07 15.30
CA ALA A 168 -15.03 9.51 14.03
C ALA A 168 -15.58 10.24 12.79
N GLY A 169 -16.84 10.68 12.80
CA GLY A 169 -17.45 11.47 11.72
C GLY A 169 -16.70 12.77 11.40
N GLY A 170 -15.93 13.30 12.35
CA GLY A 170 -15.07 14.47 12.14
C GLY A 170 -13.97 14.28 11.10
N LEU A 171 -13.59 13.03 10.78
CA LEU A 171 -12.60 12.70 9.75
C LEU A 171 -12.98 13.23 8.37
N THR A 172 -14.26 13.44 8.08
CA THR A 172 -14.72 14.04 6.81
C THR A 172 -14.23 15.47 6.59
N ARG A 173 -13.78 16.15 7.65
CA ARG A 173 -13.26 17.53 7.60
C ARG A 173 -11.73 17.59 7.55
N VAL A 174 -11.07 16.45 7.68
CA VAL A 174 -9.61 16.36 7.64
C VAL A 174 -9.14 16.32 6.18
N ALA A 175 -8.02 16.97 5.88
CA ALA A 175 -7.41 16.91 4.57
C ALA A 175 -7.12 15.45 4.17
N ALA A 176 -7.52 15.07 2.97
CA ALA A 176 -7.49 13.69 2.50
C ALA A 176 -6.06 13.11 2.49
N GLU A 177 -5.05 13.94 2.19
CA GLU A 177 -3.63 13.57 2.21
C GLU A 177 -3.19 13.13 3.62
N ARG A 178 -3.70 13.80 4.67
CA ARG A 178 -3.40 13.43 6.07
C ARG A 178 -4.08 12.11 6.43
N VAL A 179 -5.32 11.91 5.99
CA VAL A 179 -6.06 10.64 6.17
C VAL A 179 -5.31 9.51 5.45
N PHE A 180 -4.89 9.72 4.21
CA PHE A 180 -4.14 8.72 3.45
C PHE A 180 -2.81 8.38 4.11
N SER A 181 -2.10 9.37 4.64
CA SER A 181 -0.82 9.16 5.35
C SER A 181 -0.96 8.22 6.56
N GLU A 182 -2.04 8.32 7.32
CA GLU A 182 -2.32 7.41 8.44
C GLU A 182 -2.80 6.03 7.93
N LEU A 183 -3.71 6.00 6.94
CA LEU A 183 -4.27 4.78 6.36
C LEU A 183 -3.17 3.90 5.73
N LYS A 184 -2.25 4.47 4.95
CA LYS A 184 -1.17 3.70 4.33
C LYS A 184 -0.30 3.00 5.38
N ARG A 185 -0.04 3.65 6.51
CA ARG A 185 0.71 3.06 7.63
C ARG A 185 -0.06 1.93 8.33
N ILE A 186 -1.39 2.02 8.41
CA ILE A 186 -2.22 0.92 8.93
C ILE A 186 -2.14 -0.28 7.99
N VAL A 187 -2.36 -0.06 6.69
CA VAL A 187 -2.40 -1.14 5.68
C VAL A 187 -1.03 -1.82 5.53
N THR A 188 0.06 -1.07 5.69
CA THR A 188 1.42 -1.63 5.58
C THR A 188 2.04 -2.06 6.91
N ALA A 189 1.33 -1.87 8.03
CA ALA A 189 1.79 -2.37 9.32
C ALA A 189 1.91 -3.90 9.34
N GLU A 190 2.79 -4.43 10.17
CA GLU A 190 2.90 -5.88 10.40
C GLU A 190 1.57 -6.47 10.91
N ARG A 191 0.86 -5.72 11.76
CA ARG A 191 -0.44 -6.06 12.31
C ARG A 191 -1.60 -5.31 11.66
N ALA A 192 -1.57 -5.17 10.33
CA ALA A 192 -2.58 -4.43 9.57
C ALA A 192 -4.01 -4.86 9.90
N LEU A 193 -4.27 -6.17 10.04
CA LEU A 193 -5.60 -6.68 10.40
C LEU A 193 -6.10 -6.14 11.76
N ALA A 194 -5.23 -6.05 12.75
CA ALA A 194 -5.59 -5.46 14.04
C ALA A 194 -5.87 -3.95 13.90
N GLY A 195 -5.17 -3.26 12.99
CA GLY A 195 -5.46 -1.87 12.65
C GLY A 195 -6.84 -1.70 12.01
N LEU A 196 -7.22 -2.59 11.08
CA LEU A 196 -8.56 -2.62 10.48
C LEU A 196 -9.64 -2.95 11.53
N ASP A 197 -9.40 -3.92 12.44
CA ASP A 197 -10.31 -4.22 13.56
C ASP A 197 -10.56 -2.98 14.42
N GLN A 198 -9.50 -2.22 14.68
CA GLN A 198 -9.63 -0.99 15.45
C GLN A 198 -10.36 0.11 14.68
N MET A 199 -10.13 0.25 13.36
CA MET A 199 -10.90 1.17 12.51
C MET A 199 -12.38 0.80 12.53
N ASP A 200 -12.72 -0.47 12.46
CA ASP A 200 -14.10 -0.96 12.52
C ASP A 200 -14.75 -0.66 13.88
N ALA A 201 -14.06 -0.99 14.98
CA ALA A 201 -14.55 -0.76 16.33
C ALA A 201 -14.79 0.73 16.63
N LEU A 202 -14.03 1.62 16.01
CA LEU A 202 -14.16 3.07 16.12
C LEU A 202 -15.14 3.70 15.11
N GLY A 203 -15.71 2.92 14.18
CA GLY A 203 -16.55 3.44 13.09
C GLY A 203 -15.79 4.25 12.04
N VAL A 204 -14.46 4.15 12.02
CA VAL A 204 -13.59 4.87 11.08
C VAL A 204 -13.69 4.31 9.67
N THR A 205 -13.84 2.98 9.52
CA THR A 205 -13.96 2.34 8.22
C THR A 205 -15.15 2.88 7.45
N ASP A 206 -16.29 3.10 8.11
CA ASP A 206 -17.51 3.63 7.48
C ASP A 206 -17.34 5.07 6.95
N VAL A 207 -16.41 5.83 7.54
CA VAL A 207 -16.13 7.21 7.16
C VAL A 207 -15.05 7.32 6.08
N VAL A 208 -13.97 6.56 6.24
CA VAL A 208 -12.77 6.67 5.38
C VAL A 208 -12.87 5.77 4.14
N LEU A 209 -13.38 4.57 4.32
CA LEU A 209 -13.53 3.53 3.28
C LEU A 209 -14.95 2.94 3.29
N PRO A 210 -16.00 3.74 3.04
CA PRO A 210 -17.38 3.26 3.06
C PRO A 210 -17.64 2.12 2.07
N GLU A 211 -16.90 2.09 0.97
CA GLU A 211 -16.97 1.02 -0.03
C GLU A 211 -16.48 -0.32 0.55
N LEU A 212 -15.45 -0.30 1.40
CA LEU A 212 -14.96 -1.49 2.09
C LEU A 212 -16.00 -1.98 3.12
N SER A 213 -16.62 -1.07 3.86
CA SER A 213 -17.73 -1.41 4.76
C SER A 213 -18.92 -2.03 4.05
N ALA A 214 -19.21 -1.61 2.80
CA ALA A 214 -20.30 -2.15 2.00
C ALA A 214 -20.12 -3.63 1.60
N LEU A 215 -18.94 -4.20 1.78
CA LEU A 215 -18.67 -5.63 1.54
C LEU A 215 -19.25 -6.54 2.64
N ARG A 216 -19.58 -5.99 3.81
CA ARG A 216 -20.09 -6.76 4.96
C ARG A 216 -21.45 -7.37 4.65
N GLY A 217 -21.59 -8.66 4.99
CA GLY A 217 -22.82 -9.41 4.77
C GLY A 217 -23.14 -9.72 3.30
N ILE A 218 -22.24 -9.40 2.37
CA ILE A 218 -22.42 -9.80 0.97
C ILE A 218 -22.01 -11.28 0.83
N GLU A 219 -23.03 -12.14 0.76
CA GLU A 219 -22.85 -13.57 0.55
C GLU A 219 -22.25 -13.85 -0.82
N GLN A 220 -21.30 -14.77 -0.87
CA GLN A 220 -20.66 -15.24 -2.08
C GLN A 220 -21.24 -16.56 -2.58
N SER A 221 -20.59 -17.13 -3.58
CA SER A 221 -20.97 -18.47 -4.08
C SER A 221 -20.61 -19.56 -3.06
N ARG A 222 -21.16 -20.76 -3.24
CA ARG A 222 -20.89 -21.96 -2.40
C ARG A 222 -19.40 -22.36 -2.27
N TYR A 223 -18.52 -21.73 -3.03
CA TYR A 223 -17.08 -21.98 -2.97
C TYR A 223 -16.39 -21.16 -1.88
N HIS A 224 -17.07 -20.14 -1.33
CA HIS A 224 -16.58 -19.28 -0.27
C HIS A 224 -17.37 -19.54 1.00
N HIS A 225 -16.67 -19.69 2.11
CA HIS A 225 -17.26 -19.88 3.45
C HIS A 225 -17.39 -18.58 4.24
N LEU A 226 -16.81 -17.49 3.70
CA LEU A 226 -16.80 -16.13 4.25
C LEU A 226 -17.69 -15.21 3.40
N ASP A 227 -18.22 -14.14 3.97
CA ASP A 227 -18.74 -13.04 3.20
C ASP A 227 -17.61 -12.30 2.45
N VAL A 228 -17.94 -11.31 1.61
CA VAL A 228 -16.91 -10.62 0.81
C VAL A 228 -15.95 -9.83 1.70
N TYR A 229 -16.42 -9.24 2.80
CA TYR A 229 -15.58 -8.48 3.72
C TYR A 229 -14.54 -9.36 4.42
N ASP A 230 -14.98 -10.45 5.02
CA ASP A 230 -14.10 -11.38 5.73
C ASP A 230 -13.14 -12.09 4.76
N HIS A 231 -13.60 -12.40 3.53
CA HIS A 231 -12.73 -12.91 2.48
C HIS A 231 -11.64 -11.90 2.11
N THR A 232 -12.00 -10.64 1.89
CA THR A 232 -11.04 -9.57 1.58
C THR A 232 -9.97 -9.42 2.67
N ARG A 233 -10.36 -9.53 3.94
CA ARG A 233 -9.43 -9.54 5.07
C ARG A 233 -8.52 -10.77 5.09
N ALA A 234 -9.06 -11.93 4.74
CA ALA A 234 -8.28 -13.15 4.60
C ALA A 234 -7.24 -13.05 3.47
N VAL A 235 -7.61 -12.44 2.34
CA VAL A 235 -6.66 -12.16 1.23
C VAL A 235 -5.54 -11.22 1.68
N LEU A 236 -5.86 -10.18 2.45
CA LEU A 236 -4.83 -9.31 3.04
C LEU A 236 -3.92 -10.09 4.00
N ALA A 237 -4.47 -10.99 4.82
CA ALA A 237 -3.67 -11.84 5.71
C ALA A 237 -2.68 -12.71 4.94
N GLU A 238 -3.11 -13.34 3.85
CA GLU A 238 -2.25 -14.15 2.98
C GLU A 238 -1.22 -13.27 2.24
N ALA A 239 -1.57 -12.08 1.80
CA ALA A 239 -0.61 -11.14 1.21
C ALA A 239 0.50 -10.74 2.20
N ILE A 240 0.15 -10.49 3.47
CA ILE A 240 1.12 -10.22 4.54
C ILE A 240 2.00 -11.46 4.82
N ALA A 241 1.43 -12.65 4.79
CA ALA A 241 2.17 -13.89 4.99
C ALA A 241 3.17 -14.13 3.84
N LEU A 242 2.76 -13.88 2.60
CA LEU A 242 3.63 -13.98 1.41
C LEU A 242 4.76 -12.93 1.45
N GLU A 243 4.50 -11.71 1.87
CA GLU A 243 5.54 -10.69 2.03
C GLU A 243 6.58 -11.09 3.09
N ARG A 244 6.16 -11.79 4.14
CA ARG A 244 7.06 -12.29 5.18
C ARG A 244 7.88 -13.50 4.72
N ASP A 245 7.24 -14.44 4.04
CA ASP A 245 7.87 -15.66 3.50
C ASP A 245 7.06 -16.20 2.30
N ALA A 246 7.50 -15.87 1.10
CA ALA A 246 6.88 -16.33 -0.14
C ALA A 246 7.33 -17.74 -0.56
N ALA A 247 8.40 -18.29 0.03
CA ALA A 247 9.01 -19.55 -0.43
C ALA A 247 8.07 -20.75 -0.44
N PRO A 248 7.17 -20.97 0.57
CA PRO A 248 6.24 -22.07 0.55
C PRO A 248 5.25 -22.06 -0.63
N ALA A 249 4.88 -20.87 -1.10
CA ALA A 249 3.91 -20.69 -2.18
C ALA A 249 4.57 -20.51 -3.56
N LEU A 250 5.65 -19.74 -3.63
CA LEU A 250 6.28 -19.35 -4.90
C LEU A 250 7.52 -20.18 -5.27
N GLY A 251 7.97 -21.07 -4.38
CA GLY A 251 9.09 -21.98 -4.67
C GLY A 251 10.34 -21.23 -5.12
N ALA A 252 10.93 -21.64 -6.24
CA ALA A 252 12.13 -21.04 -6.80
C ALA A 252 11.97 -19.56 -7.23
N GLN A 253 10.74 -19.10 -7.44
CA GLN A 253 10.46 -17.72 -7.86
C GLN A 253 10.43 -16.71 -6.70
N ALA A 254 10.38 -17.19 -5.46
CA ALA A 254 10.14 -16.36 -4.27
C ALA A 254 11.15 -15.21 -4.12
N VAL A 255 12.45 -15.50 -4.25
CA VAL A 255 13.51 -14.50 -4.05
C VAL A 255 13.44 -13.37 -5.08
N VAL A 256 13.19 -13.72 -6.35
CA VAL A 256 13.10 -12.72 -7.43
C VAL A 256 11.82 -11.91 -7.30
N ALA A 257 10.71 -12.57 -6.94
CA ALA A 257 9.43 -11.92 -6.71
C ALA A 257 9.53 -10.93 -5.52
N ASP A 258 10.09 -11.35 -4.39
CA ASP A 258 10.29 -10.48 -3.24
C ASP A 258 11.19 -9.29 -3.57
N GLY A 259 12.30 -9.50 -4.28
CA GLY A 259 13.18 -8.43 -4.74
C GLY A 259 12.44 -7.36 -5.54
N LEU A 260 11.61 -7.78 -6.51
CA LEU A 260 10.81 -6.86 -7.33
C LEU A 260 9.70 -6.16 -6.52
N LEU A 261 9.00 -6.91 -5.67
CA LEU A 261 7.89 -6.37 -4.88
C LEU A 261 8.36 -5.45 -3.74
N SER A 262 9.61 -5.56 -3.34
CA SER A 262 10.26 -4.65 -2.37
C SER A 262 10.73 -3.33 -3.00
N GLU A 263 10.69 -3.19 -4.34
CA GLU A 263 11.04 -1.94 -4.99
C GLU A 263 10.06 -0.80 -4.64
N PRO A 264 10.58 0.43 -4.46
CA PRO A 264 9.73 1.61 -4.28
C PRO A 264 8.80 1.83 -5.47
N LEU A 265 7.52 2.05 -5.20
CA LEU A 265 6.53 2.35 -6.23
C LEU A 265 6.14 3.83 -6.24
N ALA A 266 5.39 4.26 -5.25
CA ALA A 266 4.86 5.63 -5.12
C ALA A 266 4.37 5.88 -3.69
N ASP A 267 4.20 7.13 -3.29
CA ASP A 267 3.64 7.54 -1.99
C ASP A 267 4.37 6.92 -0.79
N ASP A 268 5.68 6.74 -0.88
CA ASP A 268 6.54 6.03 0.07
C ASP A 268 6.15 4.55 0.28
N LEU A 269 5.42 3.96 -0.67
CA LEU A 269 5.06 2.55 -0.67
C LEU A 269 5.96 1.76 -1.62
N THR A 270 6.28 0.53 -1.23
CA THR A 270 6.80 -0.50 -2.13
C THR A 270 5.67 -1.11 -2.96
N ARG A 271 6.01 -1.96 -3.93
CA ARG A 271 5.01 -2.76 -4.65
C ARG A 271 4.26 -3.72 -3.72
N TRP A 272 4.92 -4.26 -2.65
CA TRP A 272 4.23 -5.00 -1.58
C TRP A 272 3.15 -4.16 -0.90
N GLY A 273 3.46 -2.92 -0.56
CA GLY A 273 2.48 -2.00 0.02
C GLY A 273 1.28 -1.76 -0.91
N ALA A 274 1.53 -1.56 -2.21
CA ALA A 274 0.47 -1.43 -3.22
C ALA A 274 -0.33 -2.74 -3.38
N LEU A 275 0.32 -3.91 -3.30
CA LEU A 275 -0.34 -5.22 -3.36
C LEU A 275 -1.30 -5.40 -2.18
N ARG A 276 -0.98 -4.93 -0.97
CA ARG A 276 -1.89 -4.95 0.17
C ARG A 276 -3.14 -4.11 -0.06
N PHE A 277 -3.02 -2.95 -0.73
CA PHE A 277 -4.20 -2.20 -1.20
C PHE A 277 -4.97 -2.98 -2.28
N GLY A 278 -4.26 -3.64 -3.19
CA GLY A 278 -4.87 -4.56 -4.16
C GLY A 278 -5.67 -5.68 -3.46
N ALA A 279 -5.12 -6.28 -2.41
CA ALA A 279 -5.81 -7.30 -1.61
C ALA A 279 -7.10 -6.77 -0.95
N LEU A 280 -7.07 -5.51 -0.46
CA LEU A 280 -8.28 -4.88 0.12
C LEU A 280 -9.33 -4.49 -0.92
N PHE A 281 -8.92 -4.24 -2.18
CA PHE A 281 -9.82 -3.66 -3.17
C PHE A 281 -10.14 -4.59 -4.35
N HIS A 282 -9.57 -5.82 -4.42
CA HIS A 282 -9.79 -6.71 -5.56
C HIS A 282 -11.27 -7.01 -5.81
N ASP A 283 -12.05 -7.13 -4.76
CA ASP A 283 -13.47 -7.49 -4.77
C ASP A 283 -14.42 -6.30 -4.44
N ILE A 284 -13.91 -5.08 -4.42
CA ILE A 284 -14.59 -3.89 -3.89
C ILE A 284 -15.92 -3.57 -4.59
N ALA A 285 -16.08 -3.98 -5.86
CA ALA A 285 -17.31 -3.73 -6.63
C ALA A 285 -18.31 -4.90 -6.60
N LYS A 286 -18.08 -5.97 -5.84
CA LYS A 286 -19.04 -7.08 -5.72
C LYS A 286 -20.44 -6.62 -5.27
N PRO A 287 -20.62 -5.67 -4.32
CA PRO A 287 -21.94 -5.16 -3.98
C PRO A 287 -22.66 -4.51 -5.16
N LEU A 288 -21.92 -3.82 -6.05
CA LEU A 288 -22.49 -3.10 -7.20
C LEU A 288 -22.84 -4.03 -8.37
N THR A 289 -22.17 -5.18 -8.47
CA THR A 289 -22.30 -6.12 -9.59
C THR A 289 -23.02 -7.42 -9.21
N ARG A 290 -23.56 -7.48 -7.99
CA ARG A 290 -24.28 -8.66 -7.50
C ARG A 290 -25.52 -8.93 -8.35
N GLY A 291 -25.56 -10.12 -8.91
CA GLY A 291 -26.69 -10.64 -9.69
C GLY A 291 -27.06 -12.05 -9.25
N VAL A 292 -28.15 -12.57 -9.82
CA VAL A 292 -28.57 -13.95 -9.63
C VAL A 292 -28.80 -14.56 -11.02
N SER A 293 -28.17 -15.69 -11.31
CA SER A 293 -28.34 -16.41 -12.57
C SER A 293 -29.76 -17.04 -12.66
N ALA A 294 -30.13 -17.51 -13.83
CA ALA A 294 -31.41 -18.22 -14.05
C ALA A 294 -31.56 -19.47 -13.16
N GLU A 295 -30.43 -20.07 -12.76
CA GLU A 295 -30.39 -21.24 -11.87
C GLU A 295 -30.34 -20.84 -10.37
N GLY A 296 -30.55 -19.56 -10.03
CA GLY A 296 -30.57 -19.06 -8.65
C GLY A 296 -29.18 -18.89 -8.01
N ARG A 297 -28.09 -18.92 -8.79
CA ARG A 297 -26.73 -18.75 -8.28
C ARG A 297 -26.35 -17.27 -8.19
N VAL A 298 -25.74 -16.87 -7.09
CA VAL A 298 -25.15 -15.54 -6.95
C VAL A 298 -23.98 -15.37 -7.91
N THR A 299 -23.95 -14.25 -8.63
CA THR A 299 -22.92 -13.88 -9.61
C THR A 299 -22.47 -12.45 -9.38
N PHE A 300 -21.25 -12.13 -9.85
CA PHE A 300 -20.65 -10.80 -9.74
C PHE A 300 -19.96 -10.43 -11.07
N MET A 301 -20.72 -10.50 -12.17
CA MET A 301 -20.17 -10.28 -13.52
C MET A 301 -19.64 -8.85 -13.66
N GLY A 302 -18.37 -8.73 -14.10
CA GLY A 302 -17.72 -7.45 -14.34
C GLY A 302 -17.28 -6.71 -13.07
N HIS A 303 -17.22 -7.38 -11.90
CA HIS A 303 -16.72 -6.76 -10.69
C HIS A 303 -15.22 -6.39 -10.76
N ASP A 304 -14.46 -7.05 -11.60
CA ASP A 304 -13.07 -6.76 -11.90
C ASP A 304 -12.90 -5.39 -12.58
N GLU A 305 -13.63 -5.13 -13.66
CA GLU A 305 -13.60 -3.85 -14.38
C GLU A 305 -14.22 -2.70 -13.56
N ALA A 306 -15.40 -2.93 -12.97
CA ALA A 306 -16.05 -1.95 -12.11
C ALA A 306 -15.18 -1.67 -10.85
N GLY A 307 -14.57 -2.72 -10.30
CA GLY A 307 -13.68 -2.63 -9.15
C GLY A 307 -12.42 -1.83 -9.43
N ALA A 308 -11.82 -2.01 -10.61
CA ALA A 308 -10.66 -1.23 -11.01
C ALA A 308 -10.96 0.28 -11.03
N THR A 309 -12.11 0.67 -11.58
CA THR A 309 -12.54 2.05 -11.59
C THR A 309 -12.78 2.56 -10.17
N LEU A 310 -13.53 1.80 -9.36
CA LEU A 310 -13.85 2.19 -7.99
C LEU A 310 -12.60 2.30 -7.11
N ALA A 311 -11.65 1.38 -7.22
CA ALA A 311 -10.39 1.42 -6.47
C ALA A 311 -9.55 2.66 -6.82
N ALA A 312 -9.48 3.03 -8.11
CA ALA A 312 -8.82 4.26 -8.55
C ALA A 312 -9.52 5.51 -7.96
N ASP A 313 -10.85 5.56 -8.01
CA ASP A 313 -11.64 6.69 -7.48
C ASP A 313 -11.47 6.83 -5.96
N MET A 314 -11.46 5.71 -5.20
CA MET A 314 -11.23 5.70 -3.75
C MET A 314 -9.85 6.26 -3.40
N LEU A 315 -8.79 5.79 -4.06
CA LEU A 315 -7.42 6.27 -3.83
C LEU A 315 -7.25 7.72 -4.26
N SER A 316 -7.85 8.12 -5.38
CA SER A 316 -7.84 9.52 -5.85
C SER A 316 -8.57 10.45 -4.87
N ARG A 317 -9.71 10.03 -4.30
CA ARG A 317 -10.41 10.75 -3.23
C ARG A 317 -9.52 10.96 -2.01
N LEU A 318 -8.67 9.98 -1.69
CA LEU A 318 -7.69 10.05 -0.62
C LEU A 318 -6.41 10.80 -1.01
N ARG A 319 -6.32 11.33 -2.24
CA ARG A 319 -5.16 12.05 -2.76
C ARG A 319 -3.89 11.20 -2.88
N ALA A 320 -4.03 9.92 -3.09
CA ALA A 320 -2.92 9.08 -3.53
C ALA A 320 -2.43 9.52 -4.92
N SER A 321 -1.18 9.22 -5.23
CA SER A 321 -0.61 9.53 -6.55
C SER A 321 -1.29 8.74 -7.67
N GLU A 322 -1.33 9.32 -8.86
CA GLU A 322 -1.87 8.66 -10.06
C GLU A 322 -1.20 7.30 -10.31
N ARG A 323 0.11 7.20 -10.07
CA ARG A 323 0.86 5.95 -10.22
C ARG A 323 0.34 4.84 -9.30
N LEU A 324 0.04 5.15 -8.04
CA LEU A 324 -0.54 4.19 -7.11
C LEU A 324 -1.97 3.83 -7.50
N CYS A 325 -2.80 4.82 -7.87
CA CYS A 325 -4.18 4.60 -8.31
C CYS A 325 -4.24 3.62 -9.49
N GLN A 326 -3.42 3.85 -10.53
CA GLN A 326 -3.37 3.01 -11.71
C GLN A 326 -2.84 1.61 -11.41
N HIS A 327 -1.82 1.49 -10.55
CA HIS A 327 -1.25 0.21 -10.16
C HIS A 327 -2.28 -0.66 -9.43
N VAL A 328 -2.95 -0.13 -8.42
CA VAL A 328 -3.98 -0.87 -7.66
C VAL A 328 -5.20 -1.18 -8.54
N ALA A 329 -5.61 -0.27 -9.41
CA ALA A 329 -6.68 -0.51 -10.39
C ALA A 329 -6.32 -1.67 -11.34
N ALA A 330 -5.07 -1.75 -11.81
CA ALA A 330 -4.62 -2.85 -12.64
C ALA A 330 -4.63 -4.19 -11.89
N LEU A 331 -4.20 -4.21 -10.62
CA LEU A 331 -4.31 -5.39 -9.77
C LEU A 331 -5.76 -5.87 -9.65
N THR A 332 -6.68 -4.96 -9.35
CA THR A 332 -8.12 -5.25 -9.23
C THR A 332 -8.69 -5.76 -10.57
N ARG A 333 -8.36 -5.12 -11.69
CA ARG A 333 -8.84 -5.52 -13.02
C ARG A 333 -8.41 -6.93 -13.41
N HIS A 334 -7.22 -7.34 -13.03
CA HIS A 334 -6.62 -8.57 -13.55
C HIS A 334 -6.58 -9.73 -12.56
N HIS A 335 -7.07 -9.56 -11.31
CA HIS A 335 -6.93 -10.56 -10.25
C HIS A 335 -7.53 -11.94 -10.60
N LEU A 336 -8.58 -11.99 -11.43
CA LEU A 336 -9.24 -13.24 -11.83
C LEU A 336 -8.52 -14.03 -12.92
N ARG A 337 -7.60 -13.38 -13.69
CA ARG A 337 -7.06 -13.95 -14.93
C ARG A 337 -6.36 -15.27 -14.73
N LEU A 338 -5.52 -15.40 -13.71
CA LEU A 338 -4.83 -16.65 -13.41
C LEU A 338 -5.82 -17.74 -13.03
N GLY A 339 -6.82 -17.43 -12.22
CA GLY A 339 -7.86 -18.38 -11.80
C GLY A 339 -8.63 -19.01 -12.96
N PHE A 340 -8.83 -18.27 -14.05
CA PHE A 340 -9.44 -18.83 -15.27
C PHE A 340 -8.50 -19.75 -16.04
N LEU A 341 -7.19 -19.51 -15.99
CA LEU A 341 -6.20 -20.32 -16.73
C LEU A 341 -5.96 -21.69 -16.10
N VAL A 342 -6.19 -21.85 -14.80
CA VAL A 342 -6.00 -23.15 -14.08
C VAL A 342 -6.76 -24.30 -14.72
N HIS A 343 -7.86 -24.04 -15.42
CA HIS A 343 -8.66 -25.06 -16.11
C HIS A 343 -8.08 -25.51 -17.45
N ASN A 344 -7.02 -24.85 -17.95
CA ASN A 344 -6.43 -25.09 -19.28
C ASN A 344 -4.96 -25.57 -19.20
N ILE A 345 -4.57 -26.17 -18.10
CA ILE A 345 -3.20 -26.68 -17.88
C ILE A 345 -2.97 -27.97 -18.69
N PRO A 346 -1.80 -28.16 -19.35
CA PRO A 346 -0.68 -27.22 -19.46
C PRO A 346 -0.99 -26.07 -20.41
N LEU A 347 -0.49 -24.86 -20.08
CA LEU A 347 -0.69 -23.70 -20.95
C LEU A 347 0.14 -23.79 -22.22
N ASP A 348 -0.45 -23.42 -23.35
CA ASP A 348 0.31 -23.17 -24.56
C ASP A 348 1.01 -21.79 -24.48
N ARG A 349 2.03 -21.61 -25.35
CA ARG A 349 2.84 -20.38 -25.39
C ARG A 349 2.01 -19.14 -25.72
N ARG A 350 0.92 -19.26 -26.49
CA ARG A 350 0.02 -18.17 -26.82
C ARG A 350 -0.79 -17.72 -25.59
N SER A 351 -1.26 -18.66 -24.79
CA SER A 351 -1.97 -18.36 -23.55
C SER A 351 -1.08 -17.64 -22.53
N ILE A 352 0.19 -18.06 -22.41
CA ILE A 352 1.19 -17.38 -21.60
C ILE A 352 1.43 -15.95 -22.12
N TYR A 353 1.64 -15.76 -23.41
CA TYR A 353 1.80 -14.43 -24.01
C TYR A 353 0.61 -13.51 -23.68
N ARG A 354 -0.61 -14.00 -23.92
CA ARG A 354 -1.84 -13.22 -23.68
C ARG A 354 -2.01 -12.82 -22.22
N TYR A 355 -1.64 -13.72 -21.29
CA TYR A 355 -1.66 -13.39 -19.86
C TYR A 355 -0.66 -12.28 -19.55
N LEU A 356 0.60 -12.44 -19.92
CA LEU A 356 1.66 -11.48 -19.64
C LEU A 356 1.40 -10.12 -20.29
N ARG A 357 0.95 -10.11 -21.54
CA ARG A 357 0.64 -8.89 -22.27
C ARG A 357 -0.55 -8.14 -21.69
N ALA A 358 -1.59 -8.86 -21.28
CA ALA A 358 -2.80 -8.25 -20.69
C ALA A 358 -2.55 -7.70 -19.29
N THR A 359 -1.61 -8.26 -18.54
CA THR A 359 -1.30 -7.88 -17.16
C THR A 359 -0.13 -6.90 -17.05
N GLU A 360 0.46 -6.46 -18.16
CA GLU A 360 1.53 -5.47 -18.17
C GLU A 360 1.03 -4.10 -17.64
N PRO A 361 1.77 -3.43 -16.73
CA PRO A 361 3.09 -3.75 -16.17
C PRO A 361 3.05 -4.45 -14.79
N VAL A 362 1.96 -5.09 -14.40
CA VAL A 362 1.73 -5.67 -13.07
C VAL A 362 1.74 -7.20 -13.05
N GLN A 363 2.41 -7.83 -14.03
CA GLN A 363 2.39 -9.29 -14.23
C GLN A 363 2.74 -10.07 -12.96
N VAL A 364 3.82 -9.67 -12.29
CA VAL A 364 4.30 -10.31 -11.06
C VAL A 364 3.36 -10.03 -9.90
N ASP A 365 3.00 -8.75 -9.69
CA ASP A 365 2.14 -8.31 -8.60
C ASP A 365 0.77 -9.00 -8.63
N VAL A 366 0.13 -9.02 -9.81
CA VAL A 366 -1.20 -9.62 -9.95
C VAL A 366 -1.16 -11.15 -9.82
N THR A 367 -0.06 -11.78 -10.25
CA THR A 367 0.13 -13.23 -10.03
C THR A 367 0.22 -13.53 -8.54
N VAL A 368 1.00 -12.75 -7.78
CA VAL A 368 1.14 -12.90 -6.34
C VAL A 368 -0.17 -12.57 -5.61
N LEU A 369 -0.91 -11.54 -6.04
CA LEU A 369 -2.25 -11.24 -5.52
C LEU A 369 -3.21 -12.41 -5.75
N SER A 370 -3.19 -13.03 -6.93
CA SER A 370 -4.02 -14.19 -7.24
C SER A 370 -3.65 -15.42 -6.39
N VAL A 371 -2.38 -15.55 -6.01
CA VAL A 371 -1.94 -16.58 -5.04
C VAL A 371 -2.53 -16.28 -3.66
N ALA A 372 -2.46 -15.04 -3.18
CA ALA A 372 -3.04 -14.65 -1.90
C ALA A 372 -4.56 -14.92 -1.86
N ASP A 373 -5.30 -14.53 -2.91
CA ASP A 373 -6.72 -14.79 -3.05
C ASP A 373 -7.03 -16.29 -3.04
N ARG A 374 -6.24 -17.09 -3.76
CA ARG A 374 -6.42 -18.54 -3.78
C ARG A 374 -6.18 -19.19 -2.42
N LEU A 375 -5.14 -18.77 -1.69
CA LEU A 375 -4.84 -19.27 -0.35
C LEU A 375 -5.93 -18.92 0.67
N ALA A 376 -6.55 -17.76 0.53
CA ALA A 376 -7.68 -17.32 1.36
C ALA A 376 -8.98 -18.06 1.04
N THR A 377 -9.11 -18.67 -0.13
CA THR A 377 -10.33 -19.34 -0.58
C THR A 377 -10.29 -20.83 -0.20
N ARG A 378 -10.98 -21.20 0.87
CA ARG A 378 -11.08 -22.60 1.35
C ARG A 378 -12.48 -23.15 1.09
N GLY A 379 -12.59 -24.08 0.13
CA GLY A 379 -13.81 -24.83 -0.19
C GLY A 379 -13.55 -26.33 -0.18
N SER A 380 -14.58 -27.14 -0.45
CA SER A 380 -14.42 -28.57 -0.68
C SER A 380 -13.49 -28.81 -1.89
N ARG A 381 -12.44 -29.63 -1.75
CA ARG A 381 -11.34 -29.88 -2.71
C ARG A 381 -10.36 -28.69 -2.84
N SER A 382 -10.19 -27.91 -1.78
CA SER A 382 -9.30 -26.75 -1.80
C SER A 382 -7.82 -27.12 -2.02
N GLU A 383 -7.34 -28.24 -1.46
CA GLU A 383 -5.91 -28.62 -1.50
C GLU A 383 -5.40 -28.85 -2.92
N GLU A 384 -6.09 -29.70 -3.72
CA GLU A 384 -5.71 -29.94 -5.12
C GLU A 384 -5.80 -28.68 -5.98
N ALA A 385 -6.88 -27.91 -5.79
CA ALA A 385 -7.07 -26.67 -6.53
C ALA A 385 -6.06 -25.58 -6.11
N ILE A 386 -5.61 -25.54 -4.87
CA ILE A 386 -4.53 -24.67 -4.42
C ILE A 386 -3.21 -25.13 -5.06
N ALA A 387 -2.88 -26.44 -5.00
CA ALA A 387 -1.65 -26.97 -5.58
C ALA A 387 -1.52 -26.61 -7.07
N ASN A 388 -2.57 -26.87 -7.87
CA ASN A 388 -2.59 -26.54 -9.29
C ASN A 388 -2.44 -25.02 -9.55
N HIS A 389 -3.04 -24.19 -8.71
CA HIS A 389 -2.93 -22.73 -8.83
C HIS A 389 -1.52 -22.25 -8.51
N LEU A 390 -0.88 -22.79 -7.48
CA LEU A 390 0.49 -22.46 -7.11
C LEU A 390 1.50 -22.90 -8.17
N GLU A 391 1.34 -24.11 -8.72
CA GLU A 391 2.19 -24.60 -9.80
C GLU A 391 2.11 -23.69 -11.04
N LEU A 392 0.89 -23.31 -11.47
CA LEU A 392 0.69 -22.39 -12.57
C LEU A 392 1.25 -20.98 -12.26
N ALA A 393 1.08 -20.49 -11.03
CA ALA A 393 1.62 -19.19 -10.63
C ALA A 393 3.15 -19.19 -10.69
N GLN A 394 3.82 -20.27 -10.26
CA GLN A 394 5.27 -20.41 -10.33
C GLN A 394 5.76 -20.42 -11.80
N GLU A 395 5.06 -21.13 -12.70
CA GLU A 395 5.34 -21.12 -14.14
C GLU A 395 5.21 -19.69 -14.71
N LEU A 396 4.07 -19.03 -14.47
CA LEU A 396 3.80 -17.69 -14.98
C LEU A 396 4.76 -16.63 -14.42
N LEU A 397 5.21 -16.76 -13.16
CA LEU A 397 6.23 -15.88 -12.59
C LEU A 397 7.58 -16.05 -13.30
N GLY A 398 8.00 -17.28 -13.59
CA GLY A 398 9.21 -17.54 -14.36
C GLY A 398 9.16 -16.88 -15.75
N GLU A 399 8.04 -17.02 -16.43
CA GLU A 399 7.80 -16.38 -17.74
C GLU A 399 7.71 -14.84 -17.62
N ALA A 400 7.12 -14.31 -16.54
CA ALA A 400 7.05 -12.87 -16.29
C ALA A 400 8.45 -12.26 -16.05
N PHE A 401 9.33 -12.95 -15.33
CA PHE A 401 10.71 -12.48 -15.15
C PHE A 401 11.49 -12.51 -16.46
N ALA A 402 11.36 -13.58 -17.25
CA ALA A 402 11.95 -13.65 -18.59
C ALA A 402 11.44 -12.52 -19.50
N TRP A 403 10.13 -12.20 -19.41
CA TRP A 403 9.53 -11.09 -20.14
C TRP A 403 10.08 -9.73 -19.70
N LEU A 404 10.25 -9.50 -18.41
CA LEU A 404 10.81 -8.24 -17.88
C LEU A 404 12.28 -8.06 -18.31
N GLU A 405 13.08 -9.14 -18.35
CA GLU A 405 14.46 -9.09 -18.80
C GLU A 405 14.58 -8.87 -20.32
N ASN A 406 13.71 -9.52 -21.09
CA ASN A 406 13.72 -9.45 -22.54
C ASN A 406 12.30 -9.39 -23.12
N PRO A 407 11.67 -8.20 -23.08
CA PRO A 407 10.31 -8.04 -23.60
C PRO A 407 10.19 -8.47 -25.06
N PRO A 408 9.17 -9.27 -25.44
CA PRO A 408 8.99 -9.68 -26.81
C PRO A 408 8.79 -8.47 -27.72
N ARG A 409 9.26 -8.62 -28.95
CA ARG A 409 9.14 -7.58 -29.97
C ARG A 409 8.60 -8.20 -31.25
N PRO A 410 7.75 -7.48 -32.01
CA PRO A 410 7.30 -7.97 -33.29
C PRO A 410 8.50 -8.14 -34.22
N PRO A 411 8.57 -9.23 -35.01
CA PRO A 411 9.69 -9.54 -35.90
C PRO A 411 9.80 -8.59 -37.10
N LEU A 412 8.79 -7.77 -37.33
CA LEU A 412 8.73 -6.72 -38.35
C LEU A 412 8.34 -5.39 -37.72
N ARG A 413 8.76 -4.29 -38.35
CA ARG A 413 8.33 -2.94 -37.98
C ARG A 413 7.08 -2.54 -38.76
N GLY A 414 6.27 -1.64 -38.22
CA GLY A 414 5.05 -1.17 -38.86
C GLY A 414 5.30 -0.49 -40.21
N ASP A 415 6.41 0.25 -40.36
CA ASP A 415 6.81 0.87 -41.62
C ASP A 415 7.26 -0.16 -42.66
N GLU A 416 7.79 -1.30 -42.26
CA GLU A 416 8.13 -2.41 -43.14
C GLU A 416 6.89 -3.10 -43.70
N ILE A 417 5.89 -3.36 -42.84
CA ILE A 417 4.60 -3.92 -43.25
C ILE A 417 3.89 -2.95 -44.19
N ALA A 418 3.84 -1.64 -43.83
CA ALA A 418 3.22 -0.62 -44.67
C ALA A 418 3.83 -0.59 -46.07
N ARG A 419 5.16 -0.61 -46.17
CA ARG A 419 5.88 -0.63 -47.49
C ARG A 419 5.69 -1.94 -48.26
N ALA A 420 5.78 -3.08 -47.60
CA ALA A 420 5.70 -4.40 -48.24
C ALA A 420 4.31 -4.66 -48.85
N PHE A 421 3.25 -4.13 -48.24
CA PHE A 421 1.86 -4.42 -48.64
C PHE A 421 1.09 -3.19 -49.14
N GLY A 422 1.75 -2.04 -49.32
CA GLY A 422 1.11 -0.80 -49.80
C GLY A 422 0.04 -0.24 -48.88
N LEU A 423 0.16 -0.48 -47.56
CA LEU A 423 -0.80 -0.04 -46.56
C LEU A 423 -0.46 1.38 -46.08
N ARG A 424 -1.50 2.15 -45.73
CA ARG A 424 -1.32 3.40 -44.97
C ARG A 424 -1.23 3.11 -43.47
N PRO A 425 -0.55 3.95 -42.68
CA PRO A 425 -0.58 3.82 -41.23
C PRO A 425 -2.02 3.74 -40.70
N SER A 426 -2.34 2.66 -39.99
CA SER A 426 -3.69 2.37 -39.54
C SER A 426 -3.67 1.46 -38.30
N PRO A 427 -4.77 1.38 -37.54
CA PRO A 427 -4.91 0.41 -36.44
C PRO A 427 -4.75 -1.05 -36.89
N GLU A 428 -4.98 -1.34 -38.17
CA GLU A 428 -4.80 -2.68 -38.77
C GLU A 428 -3.35 -3.13 -38.67
N ILE A 429 -2.38 -2.24 -39.00
CA ILE A 429 -0.96 -2.54 -38.86
C ILE A 429 -0.63 -2.87 -37.37
N GLY A 430 -1.23 -2.17 -36.41
CA GLY A 430 -1.06 -2.46 -35.00
C GLY A 430 -1.53 -3.87 -34.63
N ARG A 431 -2.68 -4.30 -35.14
CA ARG A 431 -3.20 -5.68 -34.93
C ARG A 431 -2.30 -6.73 -35.57
N ILE A 432 -1.80 -6.48 -36.79
CA ILE A 432 -0.85 -7.38 -37.45
C ILE A 432 0.43 -7.50 -36.63
N LEU A 433 1.00 -6.39 -36.16
CA LEU A 433 2.20 -6.40 -35.32
C LEU A 433 2.02 -7.21 -34.04
N GLN A 434 0.87 -7.07 -33.38
CA GLN A 434 0.55 -7.82 -32.16
C GLN A 434 0.45 -9.32 -32.43
N GLU A 435 -0.22 -9.74 -33.53
CA GLU A 435 -0.32 -11.15 -33.91
C GLU A 435 1.05 -11.73 -34.28
N LEU A 436 1.90 -10.95 -34.96
CA LEU A 436 3.26 -11.38 -35.29
C LEU A 436 4.14 -11.52 -34.05
N GLU A 437 3.98 -10.62 -33.05
CA GLU A 437 4.68 -10.68 -31.77
C GLU A 437 4.24 -11.93 -30.98
N GLU A 438 2.93 -12.19 -30.91
CA GLU A 438 2.36 -13.38 -30.26
C GLU A 438 2.86 -14.68 -30.93
N ALA A 439 2.80 -14.77 -32.25
CA ALA A 439 3.26 -15.93 -33.01
C ALA A 439 4.79 -16.13 -32.90
N SER A 440 5.55 -15.04 -32.81
CA SER A 440 6.99 -15.09 -32.58
C SER A 440 7.32 -15.59 -31.17
N PHE A 441 6.62 -15.10 -30.15
CA PHE A 441 6.75 -15.57 -28.77
C PHE A 441 6.37 -17.05 -28.65
N ALA A 442 5.34 -17.50 -29.37
CA ALA A 442 4.93 -18.90 -29.42
C ALA A 442 5.91 -19.80 -30.18
N GLY A 443 6.92 -19.23 -30.86
CA GLY A 443 7.90 -19.98 -31.67
C GLY A 443 7.39 -20.45 -33.03
N GLU A 444 6.21 -19.97 -33.43
CA GLU A 444 5.60 -20.28 -34.73
C GLU A 444 6.28 -19.52 -35.87
N ILE A 445 6.80 -18.33 -35.58
CA ILE A 445 7.56 -17.47 -36.47
C ILE A 445 8.99 -17.35 -35.94
N ARG A 446 9.97 -17.76 -36.77
CA ARG A 446 11.40 -17.70 -36.43
C ARG A 446 12.22 -16.88 -37.40
N THR A 447 11.68 -16.58 -38.56
CA THR A 447 12.38 -15.84 -39.63
C THR A 447 11.54 -14.66 -40.09
N ARG A 448 12.24 -13.68 -40.71
CA ARG A 448 11.58 -12.53 -41.30
C ARG A 448 10.64 -12.91 -42.45
N GLU A 449 10.98 -13.94 -43.24
CA GLU A 449 10.16 -14.44 -44.34
C GLU A 449 8.83 -14.99 -43.82
N GLN A 450 8.88 -15.86 -42.79
CA GLN A 450 7.68 -16.38 -42.13
C GLN A 450 6.79 -15.25 -41.58
N ALA A 451 7.40 -14.20 -41.05
CA ALA A 451 6.66 -13.03 -40.58
C ALA A 451 5.94 -12.27 -41.72
N LEU A 452 6.58 -12.10 -42.85
CA LEU A 452 5.98 -11.47 -44.02
C LEU A 452 4.85 -12.32 -44.61
N ASP A 453 5.03 -13.64 -44.67
CA ASP A 453 3.99 -14.56 -45.15
C ASP A 453 2.77 -14.55 -44.24
N ARG A 454 2.99 -14.59 -42.91
CA ARG A 454 1.92 -14.47 -41.93
C ARG A 454 1.20 -13.12 -42.00
N ALA A 455 1.93 -12.01 -42.18
CA ALA A 455 1.33 -10.71 -42.41
C ALA A 455 0.44 -10.66 -43.65
N ARG A 456 0.88 -11.32 -44.76
CA ARG A 456 0.09 -11.43 -45.99
C ARG A 456 -1.22 -12.18 -45.77
N GLU A 457 -1.19 -13.30 -45.02
CA GLU A 457 -2.38 -14.07 -44.67
C GLU A 457 -3.39 -13.22 -43.86
N LEU A 458 -2.91 -12.49 -42.84
CA LEU A 458 -3.74 -11.64 -42.01
C LEU A 458 -4.42 -10.50 -42.77
N ILE A 459 -3.71 -9.91 -43.77
CA ILE A 459 -4.25 -8.87 -44.65
C ILE A 459 -5.29 -9.47 -45.60
N GLY A 460 -5.02 -10.69 -46.13
CA GLY A 460 -5.92 -11.37 -47.08
C GLY A 460 -7.22 -11.85 -46.42
N SER A 461 -7.20 -12.24 -45.15
CA SER A 461 -8.36 -12.71 -44.37
C SER A 461 -9.34 -11.59 -44.00
N ASN A 462 -8.94 -10.34 -44.09
CA ASN A 462 -9.75 -9.14 -43.74
C ASN A 462 -10.36 -8.46 -45.00
N ARG A 463 -10.17 -9.00 -46.15
CA ARG A 463 -10.82 -8.57 -47.43
C ARG A 463 -11.91 -9.56 -47.82
#